data_43f5cf7c8027d841e8f58ef77664d5cd
#
_entry.id   43f5cf7c8027d841e8f58ef77664d5cd
#
_cell.length_a   1.000
_cell.length_b   1.000
_cell.length_c   1.000
_cell.angle_alpha   90.00
_cell.angle_beta   90.00
_cell.angle_gamma   90.00
#
_symmetry.space_group_name_H-M   'P 1'
#
loop_
_entity.id
_entity.type
_entity.pdbx_description
1 polymer ?
#
loop_
_entity_poly.entity_id
_entity_poly.type
_entity_poly.pdbx_seq_one_letter_code
_entity_poly.pdbx_strand_id
1 'polypeptide(L)'
;MDAVDHVNVDVDALEPCYEFYRETLGLEVVRPPDDFQGDHAMFRAGETVVTLAETGRAENWDRTGLDHPLDKAHLAFETDRTDYDALLDRLEGQFPNQGPYDWGEFEGFYFLDPDGNLLEVVTYEPPAGERTRPLLTHDDVE
;
A
#
# COMPACT_ATOMS: atom_id res chain seq x y z
N MET A 1 -15.36 1.94 20.37
CA MET A 1 -14.33 1.35 19.48
C MET A 1 -13.07 2.15 19.62
N ASP A 2 -11.94 1.48 19.76
CA ASP A 2 -10.69 2.14 20.14
C ASP A 2 -9.66 2.17 19.00
N ALA A 3 -9.72 1.21 18.10
CA ALA A 3 -8.75 1.09 17.00
C ALA A 3 -9.21 0.08 15.95
N VAL A 4 -8.53 0.07 14.81
CA VAL A 4 -8.63 -1.03 13.85
C VAL A 4 -7.58 -2.07 14.26
N ASP A 5 -8.03 -3.25 14.65
CA ASP A 5 -7.14 -4.31 15.12
C ASP A 5 -6.36 -4.92 13.96
N HIS A 6 -7.07 -5.37 12.95
CA HIS A 6 -6.44 -5.95 11.77
C HIS A 6 -7.29 -5.79 10.52
N VAL A 7 -6.64 -5.92 9.39
CA VAL A 7 -7.25 -5.88 8.05
C VAL A 7 -6.79 -7.13 7.30
N ASN A 8 -7.72 -7.84 6.67
CA ASN A 8 -7.39 -8.96 5.80
C ASN A 8 -7.38 -8.49 4.34
N VAL A 9 -6.34 -8.86 3.62
CA VAL A 9 -6.21 -8.59 2.19
C VAL A 9 -6.18 -9.93 1.46
N ASP A 10 -7.13 -10.14 0.57
CA ASP A 10 -7.16 -11.36 -0.24
C ASP A 10 -6.10 -11.29 -1.33
N VAL A 11 -5.35 -12.37 -1.49
CA VAL A 11 -4.35 -12.49 -2.55
C VAL A 11 -4.56 -13.82 -3.30
N ASP A 12 -4.11 -13.86 -4.54
CA ASP A 12 -4.17 -15.07 -5.37
C ASP A 12 -2.92 -15.92 -5.19
N ALA A 13 -1.76 -15.27 -5.08
CA ALA A 13 -0.47 -15.93 -4.85
C ALA A 13 0.23 -15.27 -3.67
N LEU A 14 0.34 -16.01 -2.56
CA LEU A 14 0.88 -15.44 -1.33
C LEU A 14 2.35 -15.05 -1.45
N GLU A 15 3.18 -15.90 -2.03
CA GLU A 15 4.64 -15.71 -2.02
C GLU A 15 5.09 -14.37 -2.61
N PRO A 16 4.67 -13.96 -3.82
CA PRO A 16 5.07 -12.67 -4.36
C PRO A 16 4.53 -11.49 -3.52
N CYS A 17 3.32 -11.61 -2.98
CA CYS A 17 2.75 -10.58 -2.12
C CYS A 17 3.48 -10.49 -0.79
N TYR A 18 3.80 -11.64 -0.19
CA TYR A 18 4.57 -11.68 1.05
C TYR A 18 5.90 -10.95 0.90
N GLU A 19 6.62 -11.22 -0.18
CA GLU A 19 7.89 -10.54 -0.45
C GLU A 19 7.72 -9.04 -0.68
N PHE A 20 6.67 -8.65 -1.41
CA PHE A 20 6.38 -7.25 -1.67
C PHE A 20 6.10 -6.48 -0.38
N TYR A 21 5.23 -7.02 0.48
CA TYR A 21 4.88 -6.35 1.74
C TYR A 21 6.07 -6.30 2.70
N ARG A 22 6.88 -7.34 2.70
CA ARG A 22 8.07 -7.41 3.54
C ARG A 22 9.23 -6.53 3.03
N GLU A 23 9.57 -6.64 1.76
CA GLU A 23 10.78 -6.03 1.20
C GLU A 23 10.54 -4.67 0.58
N THR A 24 9.47 -4.52 -0.20
CA THR A 24 9.18 -3.25 -0.87
C THR A 24 8.54 -2.27 0.07
N LEU A 25 7.50 -2.68 0.80
CA LEU A 25 6.86 -1.83 1.80
C LEU A 25 7.62 -1.75 3.12
N GLY A 26 8.42 -2.75 3.44
CA GLY A 26 9.20 -2.78 4.67
C GLY A 26 8.39 -3.03 5.92
N LEU A 27 7.25 -3.70 5.82
CA LEU A 27 6.44 -4.02 7.00
C LEU A 27 7.10 -5.11 7.84
N GLU A 28 6.96 -5.00 9.16
CA GLU A 28 7.45 -6.01 10.09
C GLU A 28 6.63 -7.29 9.98
N VAL A 29 7.28 -8.43 9.80
CA VAL A 29 6.62 -9.73 9.79
C VAL A 29 6.29 -10.13 11.22
N VAL A 30 5.01 -10.35 11.51
CA VAL A 30 4.55 -10.87 12.80
C VAL A 30 4.49 -12.39 12.76
N ARG A 31 3.93 -12.95 11.68
CA ARG A 31 3.86 -14.39 11.47
C ARG A 31 4.10 -14.72 9.99
N PRO A 32 5.13 -15.51 9.69
CA PRO A 32 5.45 -15.86 8.31
C PRO A 32 4.49 -16.93 7.75
N PRO A 33 4.51 -17.19 6.43
CA PRO A 33 3.64 -18.20 5.83
C PRO A 33 3.75 -19.59 6.45
N ASP A 34 4.92 -20.00 6.92
CA ASP A 34 5.14 -21.30 7.52
C ASP A 34 4.26 -21.55 8.75
N ASP A 35 3.88 -20.49 9.47
CA ASP A 35 3.00 -20.58 10.63
C ASP A 35 1.55 -20.89 10.24
N PHE A 36 1.20 -20.80 8.95
CA PHE A 36 -0.16 -20.95 8.43
C PHE A 36 -0.26 -21.95 7.29
N GLN A 37 0.67 -22.89 7.23
CA GLN A 37 0.67 -23.91 6.16
C GLN A 37 0.83 -23.32 4.76
N GLY A 38 1.39 -22.10 4.67
CA GLY A 38 1.72 -21.45 3.41
C GLY A 38 0.62 -20.61 2.77
N ASP A 39 -0.53 -20.42 3.45
CA ASP A 39 -1.66 -19.70 2.84
C ASP A 39 -2.00 -18.34 3.51
N HIS A 40 -1.31 -17.99 4.58
CA HIS A 40 -1.49 -16.70 5.27
C HIS A 40 -0.14 -16.14 5.71
N ALA A 41 -0.08 -14.83 5.89
CA ALA A 41 1.02 -14.15 6.55
C ALA A 41 0.49 -12.92 7.29
N MET A 42 1.14 -12.53 8.37
CA MET A 42 0.73 -11.37 9.16
C MET A 42 1.89 -10.39 9.27
N PHE A 43 1.57 -9.12 9.08
CA PHE A 43 2.49 -7.99 9.20
C PHE A 43 1.96 -6.98 10.18
N ARG A 44 2.86 -6.16 10.72
CA ARG A 44 2.49 -5.05 11.60
C ARG A 44 2.74 -3.72 10.93
N ALA A 45 1.71 -2.87 10.95
CA ALA A 45 1.81 -1.47 10.54
C ALA A 45 1.35 -0.63 11.74
N GLY A 46 2.31 -0.10 12.51
CA GLY A 46 2.00 0.57 13.77
C GLY A 46 1.33 -0.40 14.74
N GLU A 47 0.10 -0.11 15.15
CA GLU A 47 -0.68 -0.97 16.04
C GLU A 47 -1.69 -1.85 15.30
N THR A 48 -1.79 -1.69 13.99
CA THR A 48 -2.70 -2.47 13.15
C THR A 48 -1.95 -3.62 12.49
N VAL A 49 -2.58 -4.79 12.46
CA VAL A 49 -2.04 -5.96 11.78
C VAL A 49 -2.66 -6.04 10.38
N VAL A 50 -1.83 -6.30 9.38
CA VAL A 50 -2.27 -6.57 8.02
C VAL A 50 -2.05 -8.06 7.75
N THR A 51 -3.12 -8.78 7.47
CA THR A 51 -3.04 -10.21 7.16
C THR A 51 -3.24 -10.40 5.66
N LEU A 52 -2.32 -11.11 5.02
CA LEU A 52 -2.50 -11.58 3.66
C LEU A 52 -3.08 -12.99 3.72
N ALA A 53 -4.13 -13.24 2.94
CA ALA A 53 -4.79 -14.54 2.90
C ALA A 53 -4.89 -15.00 1.45
N GLU A 54 -4.28 -16.15 1.15
CA GLU A 54 -4.42 -16.78 -0.17
C GLU A 54 -5.75 -17.52 -0.21
N THR A 55 -6.79 -16.83 -0.67
CA THR A 55 -8.16 -17.33 -0.63
C THR A 55 -8.74 -17.66 -2.00
N GLY A 56 -8.10 -17.21 -3.08
CA GLY A 56 -8.66 -17.30 -4.42
C GLY A 56 -9.88 -16.40 -4.63
N ARG A 57 -10.11 -15.44 -3.73
CA ARG A 57 -11.27 -14.53 -3.78
C ARG A 57 -10.88 -13.07 -4.00
N ALA A 58 -9.69 -12.86 -4.52
CA ALA A 58 -9.18 -11.51 -4.77
C ALA A 58 -10.06 -10.74 -5.77
N GLU A 59 -10.85 -11.42 -6.57
CA GLU A 59 -11.81 -10.79 -7.47
C GLU A 59 -12.92 -10.02 -6.75
N ASN A 60 -13.05 -10.16 -5.44
CA ASN A 60 -13.98 -9.35 -4.65
C ASN A 60 -13.54 -7.90 -4.52
N TRP A 61 -12.29 -7.62 -4.82
CA TRP A 61 -11.76 -6.25 -4.83
C TRP A 61 -11.86 -5.69 -6.26
N ASP A 62 -12.08 -4.39 -6.36
CA ASP A 62 -12.02 -3.72 -7.66
C ASP A 62 -10.57 -3.63 -8.10
N ARG A 63 -10.21 -4.38 -9.14
CA ARG A 63 -8.86 -4.50 -9.65
C ARG A 63 -8.66 -3.85 -11.01
N THR A 64 -9.38 -2.76 -11.26
CA THR A 64 -9.24 -2.03 -12.53
C THR A 64 -8.00 -1.13 -12.57
N GLY A 65 -6.98 -1.48 -11.79
CA GLY A 65 -5.70 -0.77 -11.79
C GLY A 65 -5.75 0.52 -11.02
N LEU A 66 -5.03 1.53 -11.53
CA LEU A 66 -4.92 2.83 -10.86
C LEU A 66 -5.98 3.84 -11.31
N ASP A 67 -6.94 3.44 -12.13
CA ASP A 67 -8.00 4.32 -12.60
C ASP A 67 -8.96 4.66 -11.45
N HIS A 68 -9.25 5.94 -11.28
CA HIS A 68 -10.20 6.45 -10.28
C HIS A 68 -9.97 5.89 -8.88
N PRO A 69 -8.76 6.08 -8.29
CA PRO A 69 -8.43 5.48 -7.00
C PRO A 69 -9.32 5.93 -5.86
N LEU A 70 -9.94 7.11 -5.94
CA LEU A 70 -10.87 7.61 -4.91
C LEU A 70 -12.18 6.81 -4.85
N ASP A 71 -12.53 6.14 -5.93
CA ASP A 71 -13.79 5.39 -6.04
C ASP A 71 -13.62 3.91 -5.70
N LYS A 72 -12.43 3.49 -5.30
CA LYS A 72 -12.11 2.08 -5.06
C LYS A 72 -11.73 1.83 -3.61
N ALA A 73 -12.04 0.64 -3.14
CA ALA A 73 -11.53 0.20 -1.85
C ALA A 73 -10.00 0.12 -1.92
N HIS A 74 -9.34 0.71 -0.93
CA HIS A 74 -7.88 0.66 -0.83
C HIS A 74 -7.47 0.73 0.62
N LEU A 75 -6.23 0.31 0.87
CA LEU A 75 -5.61 0.36 2.19
C LEU A 75 -4.52 1.42 2.14
N ALA A 76 -4.56 2.35 3.10
CA ALA A 76 -3.59 3.44 3.18
C ALA A 76 -2.69 3.27 4.40
N PHE A 77 -1.40 3.44 4.19
CA PHE A 77 -0.38 3.45 5.24
C PHE A 77 0.15 4.86 5.43
N GLU A 78 0.40 5.24 6.67
CA GLU A 78 1.04 6.51 7.00
C GLU A 78 2.52 6.27 7.33
N THR A 79 3.39 7.17 6.88
CA THR A 79 4.80 7.11 7.24
C THR A 79 5.40 8.53 7.28
N ASP A 80 6.64 8.66 7.74
CA ASP A 80 7.35 9.93 7.72
C ASP A 80 7.81 10.30 6.31
N ARG A 81 8.25 11.54 6.14
CA ARG A 81 8.66 12.03 4.82
C ARG A 81 9.83 11.24 4.24
N THR A 82 10.79 10.87 5.06
CA THR A 82 11.97 10.13 4.60
C THR A 82 11.59 8.79 4.00
N ASP A 83 10.76 8.02 4.71
CA ASP A 83 10.34 6.70 4.24
C ASP A 83 9.36 6.81 3.07
N TYR A 84 8.51 7.85 3.06
CA TYR A 84 7.61 8.15 1.96
C TYR A 84 8.38 8.36 0.66
N ASP A 85 9.37 9.25 0.70
CA ASP A 85 10.19 9.55 -0.49
C ASP A 85 10.99 8.33 -0.94
N ALA A 86 11.53 7.57 0.01
CA ALA A 86 12.30 6.36 -0.30
C ALA A 86 11.43 5.28 -0.96
N LEU A 87 10.19 5.12 -0.49
CA LEU A 87 9.27 4.16 -1.10
C LEU A 87 8.88 4.58 -2.52
N LEU A 88 8.57 5.87 -2.71
CA LEU A 88 8.23 6.38 -4.03
C LEU A 88 9.36 6.14 -5.03
N ASP A 89 10.60 6.35 -4.61
CA ASP A 89 11.78 6.08 -5.44
C ASP A 89 11.91 4.58 -5.77
N ARG A 90 11.64 3.70 -4.80
CA ARG A 90 11.69 2.24 -5.04
C ARG A 90 10.64 1.78 -6.01
N LEU A 91 9.44 2.39 -5.98
CA LEU A 91 8.36 2.00 -6.87
C LEU A 91 8.56 2.51 -8.30
N GLU A 92 9.26 3.62 -8.46
CA GLU A 92 9.43 4.26 -9.76
C GLU A 92 10.15 3.32 -10.72
N GLY A 93 9.53 3.08 -11.89
CA GLY A 93 10.09 2.22 -12.92
C GLY A 93 9.99 0.72 -12.65
N GLN A 94 9.50 0.30 -11.47
CA GLN A 94 9.39 -1.12 -11.11
C GLN A 94 7.96 -1.57 -10.88
N PHE A 95 7.15 -0.70 -10.30
CA PHE A 95 5.77 -1.03 -9.93
C PHE A 95 4.84 0.09 -10.41
N PRO A 96 3.63 -0.26 -10.88
CA PRO A 96 2.64 0.76 -11.26
C PRO A 96 2.32 1.66 -10.08
N ASN A 97 2.38 2.99 -10.29
CA ASN A 97 2.08 3.97 -9.24
C ASN A 97 1.54 5.24 -9.85
N GLN A 98 0.85 6.04 -9.04
CA GLN A 98 0.22 7.28 -9.46
C GLN A 98 0.27 8.30 -8.31
N GLY A 99 0.62 9.52 -8.64
CA GLY A 99 0.78 10.61 -7.68
C GLY A 99 2.21 11.15 -7.71
N PRO A 100 2.64 11.92 -6.69
CA PRO A 100 1.91 12.25 -5.45
C PRO A 100 0.72 13.18 -5.66
N TYR A 101 -0.28 13.07 -4.79
CA TYR A 101 -1.44 13.96 -4.75
C TYR A 101 -1.41 14.81 -3.49
N ASP A 102 -1.82 16.07 -3.64
CA ASP A 102 -2.05 16.99 -2.53
C ASP A 102 -3.52 16.84 -2.09
N TRP A 103 -3.72 16.29 -0.89
CA TRP A 103 -5.05 16.12 -0.32
C TRP A 103 -5.37 17.21 0.73
N GLY A 104 -4.54 18.26 0.79
CA GLY A 104 -4.69 19.37 1.72
C GLY A 104 -3.82 19.19 2.96
N GLU A 105 -4.25 18.39 3.90
CA GLU A 105 -3.53 18.14 5.15
C GLU A 105 -2.39 17.14 5.01
N PHE A 106 -2.44 16.31 3.98
CA PHE A 106 -1.45 15.27 3.74
C PHE A 106 -1.23 15.08 2.25
N GLU A 107 -0.19 14.37 1.93
CA GLU A 107 0.21 14.01 0.58
C GLU A 107 0.20 12.48 0.47
N GLY A 108 -0.21 11.96 -0.67
CA GLY A 108 -0.27 10.51 -0.85
C GLY A 108 -0.05 10.08 -2.28
N PHE A 109 0.40 8.85 -2.47
CA PHE A 109 0.49 8.24 -3.78
C PHE A 109 -0.11 6.83 -3.72
N TYR A 110 -0.62 6.39 -4.88
CA TYR A 110 -1.25 5.08 -5.04
C TYR A 110 -0.34 4.14 -5.81
N PHE A 111 -0.45 2.86 -5.49
CA PHE A 111 0.28 1.81 -6.21
C PHE A 111 -0.48 0.49 -6.06
N LEU A 112 -0.03 -0.51 -6.81
CA LEU A 112 -0.64 -1.83 -6.77
C LEU A 112 0.32 -2.83 -6.16
N ASP A 113 -0.20 -3.75 -5.34
CA ASP A 113 0.58 -4.91 -4.95
C ASP A 113 0.68 -5.91 -6.12
N PRO A 114 1.46 -7.00 -6.02
CA PRO A 114 1.62 -7.94 -7.13
C PRO A 114 0.32 -8.58 -7.62
N ASP A 115 -0.71 -8.63 -6.79
CA ASP A 115 -2.01 -9.18 -7.18
C ASP A 115 -3.01 -8.11 -7.62
N GLY A 116 -2.59 -6.85 -7.69
CA GLY A 116 -3.44 -5.76 -8.17
C GLY A 116 -4.32 -5.13 -7.10
N ASN A 117 -4.06 -5.39 -5.81
CA ASN A 117 -4.74 -4.66 -4.74
C ASN A 117 -4.26 -3.22 -4.71
N LEU A 118 -5.19 -2.29 -4.62
CA LEU A 118 -4.88 -0.87 -4.57
C LEU A 118 -4.43 -0.46 -3.18
N LEU A 119 -3.25 0.13 -3.09
CA LEU A 119 -2.66 0.61 -1.86
C LEU A 119 -2.33 2.09 -1.98
N GLU A 120 -2.28 2.77 -0.84
CA GLU A 120 -1.86 4.16 -0.75
C GLU A 120 -0.84 4.30 0.37
N VAL A 121 0.12 5.20 0.20
CA VAL A 121 0.98 5.64 1.31
C VAL A 121 0.84 7.15 1.42
N VAL A 122 0.66 7.63 2.64
CA VAL A 122 0.47 9.04 2.95
C VAL A 122 1.53 9.53 3.93
N THR A 123 1.83 10.82 3.84
CA THR A 123 2.63 11.50 4.86
C THR A 123 2.02 12.85 5.17
N TYR A 124 2.07 13.21 6.45
CA TYR A 124 1.63 14.54 6.92
C TYR A 124 2.79 15.52 7.03
N GLU A 125 4.01 15.06 6.73
CA GLU A 125 5.21 15.87 6.81
C GLU A 125 5.48 16.58 5.49
N PRO A 126 5.93 17.86 5.52
CA PRO A 126 6.25 18.59 4.31
C PRO A 126 7.50 18.03 3.63
N PRO A 127 7.67 18.31 2.32
CA PRO A 127 8.90 17.92 1.63
C PRO A 127 10.12 18.61 2.23
N ALA A 128 11.24 17.85 2.28
CA ALA A 128 12.50 18.35 2.81
C ALA A 128 13.29 19.23 1.81
N GLY A 129 12.89 19.22 0.54
CA GLY A 129 13.57 19.96 -0.54
C GLY A 129 12.68 20.09 -1.76
N GLU A 130 13.29 20.27 -2.92
CA GLU A 130 12.54 20.35 -4.17
C GLU A 130 11.96 19.01 -4.54
N ARG A 131 10.74 19.04 -5.10
CA ARG A 131 10.08 17.83 -5.59
C ARG A 131 10.72 17.37 -6.90
N THR A 132 10.92 16.07 -7.03
CA THR A 132 11.36 15.45 -8.28
C THR A 132 10.20 15.11 -9.20
N ARG A 133 8.98 15.06 -8.67
CA ARG A 133 7.76 14.79 -9.42
C ARG A 133 6.74 15.91 -9.15
N PRO A 134 5.93 16.27 -10.16
CA PRO A 134 4.87 17.27 -9.95
C PRO A 134 3.85 16.75 -8.92
N LEU A 135 3.39 17.68 -8.08
CA LEU A 135 2.32 17.40 -7.14
C LEU A 135 0.98 17.55 -7.88
N LEU A 136 0.17 16.51 -7.83
CA LEU A 136 -1.14 16.50 -8.46
C LEU A 136 -2.21 16.90 -7.45
N THR A 137 -3.38 17.29 -7.93
CA THR A 137 -4.54 17.58 -7.08
C THR A 137 -5.65 16.58 -7.39
N HIS A 138 -6.73 16.61 -6.61
CA HIS A 138 -7.86 15.71 -6.86
C HIS A 138 -8.50 15.93 -8.24
N ASP A 139 -8.32 17.12 -8.84
CA ASP A 139 -8.79 17.40 -10.20
C ASP A 139 -8.00 16.65 -11.27
N ASP A 140 -6.80 16.16 -10.93
CA ASP A 140 -5.92 15.43 -11.83
C ASP A 140 -6.15 13.90 -11.76
N VAL A 141 -7.07 13.43 -10.93
CA VAL A 141 -7.38 12.00 -10.80
C VAL A 141 -8.10 11.52 -12.06
N GLU A 142 -7.55 10.47 -12.66
CA GLU A 142 -8.11 9.86 -13.87
C GLU A 142 -9.01 8.66 -13.56
#